data_7056fbea77104b80cec698f469f54ee0
#
_entry.id   7056fbea77104b80cec698f469f54ee0
#
_cell.length_a   1.000
_cell.length_b   1.000
_cell.length_c   1.000
_cell.angle_alpha   90.00
_cell.angle_beta   90.00
_cell.angle_gamma   90.00
#
_symmetry.space_group_name_H-M   'P 1'
#
loop_
_entity.id
_entity.type
_entity.pdbx_description
1 polymer ?
#
loop_
_entity_poly.entity_id
_entity_poly.type
_entity_poly.pdbx_seq_one_letter_code
_entity_poly.pdbx_strand_id
1 'polypeptide(L)'
;MKVFTYIMMVGALCCLFCYSKEKEDAPTGATFNKTFVTGYLTPESIVISKMNSGIKITFKGDLITSGRSFDALSIYYNDLSYNRYTIDGPRTAINDSIYKIEVYTVENFDASHPAGSDISDLIECRYISYYDYIQSGYKKEDKDVGQYIDMTEYWGIEGAKMLKDELTKINNRNTKLIAPTLVLKFKKEPENKGKFQ
;
A
#
# COMPACT_ATOMS: atom_id res chain seq x y z
N MET A 1 -16.23 -43.21 -10.16
CA MET A 1 -15.78 -42.72 -11.45
C MET A 1 -14.55 -41.86 -11.22
N LYS A 2 -13.35 -42.40 -11.50
CA LYS A 2 -12.08 -41.67 -11.26
C LYS A 2 -11.72 -40.96 -12.57
N VAL A 3 -11.61 -39.63 -12.51
CA VAL A 3 -11.13 -38.81 -13.64
C VAL A 3 -9.62 -38.71 -13.50
N PHE A 4 -8.89 -39.30 -14.42
CA PHE A 4 -7.44 -39.13 -14.58
C PHE A 4 -7.18 -37.86 -15.40
N THR A 5 -6.56 -36.86 -14.82
CA THR A 5 -6.06 -35.71 -15.56
C THR A 5 -4.63 -35.97 -16.00
N TYR A 6 -4.40 -36.07 -17.30
CA TYR A 6 -3.08 -36.13 -17.92
C TYR A 6 -2.41 -34.76 -17.83
N ILE A 7 -1.26 -34.70 -17.16
CA ILE A 7 -0.36 -33.52 -17.21
C ILE A 7 0.58 -33.74 -18.38
N MET A 8 0.41 -32.97 -19.46
CA MET A 8 1.40 -32.87 -20.54
C MET A 8 2.57 -32.01 -20.06
N MET A 9 3.73 -32.63 -19.87
CA MET A 9 5.01 -31.93 -19.69
C MET A 9 5.47 -31.44 -21.06
N VAL A 10 5.28 -30.16 -21.36
CA VAL A 10 5.95 -29.51 -22.48
C VAL A 10 7.30 -28.99 -21.97
N GLY A 11 8.36 -29.67 -22.35
CA GLY A 11 9.73 -29.25 -22.10
C GLY A 11 10.05 -28.01 -22.92
N ALA A 12 10.03 -26.85 -22.32
CA ALA A 12 10.59 -25.64 -22.90
C ALA A 12 12.10 -25.63 -22.66
N LEU A 13 12.86 -25.80 -23.73
CA LEU A 13 14.30 -25.59 -23.79
C LEU A 13 14.58 -24.11 -23.57
N CYS A 14 14.86 -23.75 -22.32
CA CYS A 14 15.23 -22.38 -21.95
C CYS A 14 16.70 -22.17 -22.33
N CYS A 15 16.95 -21.50 -23.46
CA CYS A 15 18.27 -20.98 -23.81
C CYS A 15 18.74 -20.02 -22.70
N LEU A 16 19.72 -20.45 -21.93
CA LEU A 16 20.46 -19.65 -20.97
C LEU A 16 21.28 -18.60 -21.73
N PHE A 17 20.70 -17.46 -22.02
CA PHE A 17 21.48 -16.27 -22.24
C PHE A 17 21.88 -15.73 -20.85
N CYS A 18 23.04 -16.18 -20.38
CA CYS A 18 23.75 -15.50 -19.31
C CYS A 18 24.16 -14.12 -19.80
N TYR A 19 23.30 -13.13 -19.64
CA TYR A 19 23.70 -11.74 -19.72
C TYR A 19 24.41 -11.44 -18.39
N SER A 20 25.71 -11.53 -18.39
CA SER A 20 26.55 -10.99 -17.29
C SER A 20 26.40 -9.47 -17.31
N LYS A 21 25.41 -8.95 -16.61
CA LYS A 21 25.41 -7.54 -16.25
C LYS A 21 26.63 -7.32 -15.36
N GLU A 22 27.55 -6.47 -15.82
CA GLU A 22 28.61 -5.94 -14.95
C GLU A 22 27.97 -5.51 -13.63
N LYS A 23 28.56 -5.97 -12.52
CA LYS A 23 28.15 -5.51 -11.19
C LYS A 23 28.50 -4.03 -11.14
N GLU A 24 27.50 -3.18 -11.33
CA GLU A 24 27.62 -1.82 -10.86
C GLU A 24 27.92 -1.86 -9.36
N ASP A 25 28.99 -1.21 -8.95
CA ASP A 25 29.36 -1.12 -7.53
C ASP A 25 28.16 -0.56 -6.75
N ALA A 26 27.74 -1.29 -5.72
CA ALA A 26 26.60 -0.90 -4.93
C ALA A 26 26.81 0.49 -4.31
N PRO A 27 25.89 1.42 -4.45
CA PRO A 27 26.01 2.72 -3.79
C PRO A 27 26.16 2.54 -2.28
N THR A 28 26.95 3.38 -1.65
CA THR A 28 27.17 3.35 -0.20
C THR A 28 25.81 3.45 0.52
N GLY A 29 25.48 2.45 1.35
CA GLY A 29 24.19 2.37 2.04
C GLY A 29 23.11 1.59 1.30
N ALA A 30 23.36 1.06 0.10
CA ALA A 30 22.38 0.28 -0.66
C ALA A 30 22.27 -1.16 -0.12
N THR A 31 21.05 -1.63 0.02
CA THR A 31 20.73 -3.01 0.37
C THR A 31 20.25 -3.77 -0.86
N PHE A 32 20.81 -4.96 -1.12
CA PHE A 32 20.31 -5.83 -2.18
C PHE A 32 19.06 -6.56 -1.70
N ASN A 33 17.95 -6.37 -2.41
CA ASN A 33 16.66 -6.99 -2.08
C ASN A 33 16.19 -7.91 -3.21
N LYS A 34 15.78 -9.12 -2.86
CA LYS A 34 15.11 -10.05 -3.78
C LYS A 34 13.64 -9.67 -3.95
N THR A 35 13.04 -9.12 -2.92
CA THR A 35 11.65 -8.65 -2.90
C THR A 35 11.63 -7.12 -2.88
N PHE A 36 10.58 -6.54 -3.42
CA PHE A 36 10.38 -5.09 -3.34
C PHE A 36 9.92 -4.68 -1.94
N VAL A 37 8.89 -5.35 -1.40
CA VAL A 37 8.46 -5.16 -0.03
C VAL A 37 9.52 -5.70 0.92
N THR A 38 9.91 -4.92 1.92
CA THR A 38 10.93 -5.28 2.91
C THR A 38 10.33 -5.68 4.25
N GLY A 39 9.02 -5.53 4.41
CA GLY A 39 8.31 -5.95 5.61
C GLY A 39 6.80 -5.97 5.39
N TYR A 40 6.14 -6.95 5.98
CA TYR A 40 4.69 -7.06 6.00
C TYR A 40 4.20 -6.79 7.41
N LEU A 41 3.30 -5.82 7.55
CA LEU A 41 2.67 -5.48 8.83
C LEU A 41 1.35 -6.23 8.96
N THR A 42 1.20 -7.02 10.01
CA THR A 42 -0.10 -7.57 10.45
C THR A 42 -0.78 -6.55 11.34
N PRO A 43 -1.86 -5.88 10.90
CA PRO A 43 -2.49 -4.85 11.72
C PRO A 43 -3.17 -5.44 12.96
N GLU A 44 -2.91 -4.86 14.12
CA GLU A 44 -3.56 -5.18 15.40
C GLU A 44 -4.32 -3.99 15.97
N SER A 45 -3.88 -2.78 15.61
CA SER A 45 -4.47 -1.54 16.09
C SER A 45 -4.23 -0.40 15.09
N ILE A 46 -4.95 0.70 15.30
CA ILE A 46 -4.76 1.94 14.54
C ILE A 46 -4.45 3.09 15.50
N VAL A 47 -3.61 4.00 15.04
CA VAL A 47 -3.37 5.31 15.68
C VAL A 47 -3.96 6.36 14.77
N ILE A 48 -4.86 7.18 15.33
CA ILE A 48 -5.49 8.30 14.63
C ILE A 48 -4.83 9.58 15.08
N SER A 49 -4.38 10.40 14.14
CA SER A 49 -3.77 11.70 14.39
C SER A 49 -4.54 12.78 13.64
N LYS A 50 -4.87 13.86 14.33
CA LYS A 50 -5.55 15.01 13.71
C LYS A 50 -4.60 15.77 12.80
N MET A 51 -5.12 16.22 11.67
CA MET A 51 -4.46 17.11 10.72
C MET A 51 -5.29 18.39 10.52
N ASN A 52 -4.74 19.39 9.84
CA ASN A 52 -5.44 20.66 9.60
C ASN A 52 -6.76 20.48 8.84
N SER A 53 -6.84 19.54 7.90
CA SER A 53 -8.01 19.30 7.04
C SER A 53 -8.41 17.83 6.98
N GLY A 54 -8.21 17.07 8.05
CA GLY A 54 -8.55 15.65 8.06
C GLY A 54 -7.88 14.88 9.18
N ILE A 55 -7.68 13.60 8.94
CA ILE A 55 -7.04 12.68 9.88
C ILE A 55 -6.01 11.80 9.17
N LYS A 56 -4.91 11.52 9.86
CA LYS A 56 -3.93 10.51 9.47
C LYS A 56 -4.20 9.24 10.28
N ILE A 57 -4.35 8.12 9.61
CA ILE A 57 -4.50 6.80 10.21
C ILE A 57 -3.20 6.04 10.00
N THR A 58 -2.62 5.52 11.08
CA THR A 58 -1.42 4.69 11.04
C THR A 58 -1.74 3.34 11.64
N PHE A 59 -1.52 2.28 10.87
CA PHE A 59 -1.66 0.90 11.33
C PHE A 59 -0.45 0.50 12.15
N LYS A 60 -0.69 -0.21 13.24
CA LYS A 60 0.32 -0.76 14.15
C LYS A 60 0.05 -2.24 14.36
N GLY A 61 1.09 -3.01 14.56
CA GLY A 61 1.01 -4.44 14.78
C GLY A 61 2.35 -5.13 14.55
N ASP A 62 2.32 -6.43 14.35
CA ASP A 62 3.51 -7.25 14.15
C ASP A 62 4.11 -7.05 12.77
N LEU A 63 5.42 -6.82 12.74
CA LEU A 63 6.19 -6.63 11.51
C LEU A 63 6.95 -7.91 11.15
N ILE A 64 6.62 -8.49 10.01
CA ILE A 64 7.24 -9.69 9.44
C ILE A 64 8.26 -9.24 8.39
N THR A 65 9.56 -9.40 8.69
CA THR A 65 10.66 -8.97 7.80
C THR A 65 11.49 -10.13 7.24
N SER A 66 11.29 -11.34 7.73
CA SER A 66 12.06 -12.52 7.32
C SER A 66 11.36 -13.82 7.70
N GLY A 67 11.92 -14.95 7.25
CA GLY A 67 11.46 -16.29 7.59
C GLY A 67 10.27 -16.75 6.76
N ARG A 68 9.73 -17.93 7.12
CA ARG A 68 8.70 -18.62 6.32
C ARG A 68 7.45 -17.79 6.05
N SER A 69 7.02 -16.99 7.03
CA SER A 69 5.84 -16.14 6.87
C SER A 69 6.08 -15.01 5.87
N PHE A 70 7.27 -14.40 5.91
CA PHE A 70 7.68 -13.40 4.92
C PHE A 70 7.73 -14.00 3.51
N ASP A 71 8.36 -15.16 3.37
CA ASP A 71 8.49 -15.86 2.09
C ASP A 71 7.11 -16.23 1.52
N ALA A 72 6.21 -16.72 2.37
CA ALA A 72 4.84 -17.08 1.96
C ALA A 72 4.05 -15.86 1.47
N LEU A 73 4.17 -14.70 2.12
CA LEU A 73 3.53 -13.46 1.69
C LEU A 73 4.15 -12.94 0.38
N SER A 74 5.46 -13.01 0.25
CA SER A 74 6.15 -12.62 -0.99
C SER A 74 5.72 -13.48 -2.18
N ILE A 75 5.55 -14.78 -1.97
CA ILE A 75 5.01 -15.71 -2.99
C ILE A 75 3.55 -15.33 -3.31
N TYR A 76 2.72 -15.13 -2.30
CA TYR A 76 1.30 -14.80 -2.48
C TYR A 76 1.09 -13.52 -3.31
N TYR A 77 1.95 -12.51 -3.11
CA TYR A 77 1.89 -11.25 -3.83
C TYR A 77 2.73 -11.22 -5.11
N ASN A 78 3.41 -12.33 -5.45
CA ASN A 78 4.33 -12.44 -6.59
C ASN A 78 5.49 -11.43 -6.54
N ASP A 79 5.98 -11.13 -5.33
CA ASP A 79 7.09 -10.21 -5.07
C ASP A 79 8.40 -11.00 -4.89
N LEU A 80 8.92 -11.61 -5.98
CA LEU A 80 10.03 -12.57 -5.91
C LEU A 80 11.23 -12.22 -6.79
N SER A 81 11.07 -11.28 -7.71
CA SER A 81 12.06 -11.06 -8.77
C SER A 81 12.53 -9.61 -8.89
N TYR A 82 12.41 -8.86 -7.82
CA TYR A 82 12.86 -7.47 -7.78
C TYR A 82 14.36 -7.38 -8.02
N ASN A 83 15.18 -8.12 -7.27
CA ASN A 83 16.63 -8.31 -7.47
C ASN A 83 17.40 -7.02 -7.77
N ARG A 84 17.17 -5.96 -7.01
CA ARG A 84 17.82 -4.67 -7.18
C ARG A 84 18.42 -4.17 -5.88
N TYR A 85 19.44 -3.31 -6.01
CA TYR A 85 19.88 -2.48 -4.91
C TYR A 85 18.90 -1.31 -4.76
N THR A 86 18.45 -1.08 -3.54
CA THR A 86 17.61 0.06 -3.22
C THR A 86 18.29 0.95 -2.20
N ILE A 87 18.20 2.23 -2.46
CA ILE A 87 18.58 3.27 -1.53
C ILE A 87 17.32 3.61 -0.77
N ASP A 88 17.37 3.42 0.52
CA ASP A 88 16.46 3.85 1.58
C ASP A 88 14.97 4.09 1.31
N GLY A 89 14.19 3.70 2.28
CA GLY A 89 12.80 4.02 2.49
C GLY A 89 12.01 2.81 3.00
N PRO A 90 11.05 3.03 3.88
CA PRO A 90 10.21 1.97 4.38
C PRO A 90 9.33 1.43 3.25
N ARG A 91 9.59 0.21 2.82
CA ARG A 91 8.72 -0.53 1.90
C ARG A 91 7.95 -1.59 2.67
N THR A 92 7.42 -1.15 3.79
CA THR A 92 6.49 -1.95 4.58
C THR A 92 5.12 -1.86 3.96
N ALA A 93 4.47 -3.00 3.80
CA ALA A 93 3.09 -3.09 3.33
C ALA A 93 2.23 -3.79 4.39
N ILE A 94 0.96 -3.42 4.48
CA ILE A 94 -0.02 -4.18 5.25
C ILE A 94 -0.23 -5.52 4.54
N ASN A 95 -0.15 -6.62 5.28
CA ASN A 95 -0.31 -7.98 4.75
C ASN A 95 -1.78 -8.36 4.50
N ASP A 96 -2.69 -7.48 4.83
CA ASP A 96 -4.12 -7.66 4.65
C ASP A 96 -4.68 -6.63 3.65
N SER A 97 -5.91 -6.82 3.23
CA SER A 97 -6.60 -5.90 2.32
C SER A 97 -7.60 -5.06 3.10
N ILE A 98 -7.66 -3.76 2.79
CA ILE A 98 -8.72 -2.91 3.31
C ILE A 98 -9.94 -3.04 2.40
N TYR A 99 -11.01 -3.58 2.96
CA TYR A 99 -12.28 -3.77 2.24
C TYR A 99 -13.19 -2.56 2.36
N LYS A 100 -13.18 -1.91 3.52
CA LYS A 100 -14.10 -0.80 3.78
C LYS A 100 -13.58 0.11 4.89
N ILE A 101 -13.75 1.41 4.67
CA ILE A 101 -13.57 2.46 5.68
C ILE A 101 -14.86 3.28 5.67
N GLU A 102 -15.47 3.46 6.80
CA GLU A 102 -16.67 4.29 6.98
C GLU A 102 -16.37 5.40 7.98
N VAL A 103 -16.93 6.57 7.73
CA VAL A 103 -16.78 7.74 8.61
C VAL A 103 -18.16 8.28 8.92
N TYR A 104 -18.49 8.27 10.21
CA TYR A 104 -19.77 8.76 10.71
C TYR A 104 -19.60 10.03 11.52
N THR A 105 -20.60 10.90 11.42
CA THR A 105 -20.65 12.12 12.24
C THR A 105 -21.09 11.80 13.66
N VAL A 106 -20.46 12.41 14.65
CA VAL A 106 -20.90 12.36 16.05
C VAL A 106 -21.89 13.50 16.33
N GLU A 107 -21.69 14.64 15.67
CA GLU A 107 -22.54 15.83 15.71
C GLU A 107 -23.00 16.18 14.29
N ASN A 108 -23.92 17.12 14.14
CA ASN A 108 -24.34 17.57 12.82
C ASN A 108 -23.15 18.16 12.05
N PHE A 109 -22.84 17.58 10.90
CA PHE A 109 -21.79 18.07 10.01
C PHE A 109 -22.29 19.28 9.20
N ASP A 110 -23.45 19.14 8.60
CA ASP A 110 -24.23 20.16 7.90
C ASP A 110 -25.73 19.79 7.92
N ALA A 111 -26.55 20.58 7.25
CA ALA A 111 -28.00 20.35 7.20
C ALA A 111 -28.39 19.00 6.54
N SER A 112 -27.55 18.47 5.67
CA SER A 112 -27.78 17.18 4.97
C SER A 112 -27.19 15.99 5.70
N HIS A 113 -26.27 16.24 6.63
CA HIS A 113 -25.54 15.22 7.37
C HIS A 113 -25.68 15.45 8.87
N PRO A 114 -26.83 15.10 9.46
CA PRO A 114 -27.03 15.16 10.93
C PRO A 114 -26.13 14.14 11.65
N ALA A 115 -26.10 14.23 12.97
CA ALA A 115 -25.37 13.27 13.80
C ALA A 115 -25.74 11.83 13.45
N GLY A 116 -24.73 10.96 13.32
CA GLY A 116 -24.86 9.57 12.90
C GLY A 116 -24.89 9.34 11.40
N SER A 117 -24.75 10.38 10.58
CA SER A 117 -24.70 10.22 9.11
C SER A 117 -23.35 9.66 8.67
N ASP A 118 -23.36 8.77 7.68
CA ASP A 118 -22.18 8.42 6.88
C ASP A 118 -21.79 9.63 6.00
N ILE A 119 -20.54 10.05 6.09
CA ILE A 119 -19.97 11.15 5.30
C ILE A 119 -18.84 10.68 4.38
N SER A 120 -18.78 9.41 4.05
CA SER A 120 -17.73 8.83 3.21
C SER A 120 -17.64 9.47 1.82
N ASP A 121 -18.72 10.01 1.28
CA ASP A 121 -18.79 10.78 0.03
C ASP A 121 -18.10 12.16 0.13
N LEU A 122 -18.03 12.73 1.33
CA LEU A 122 -17.34 13.99 1.63
C LEU A 122 -15.85 13.78 1.95
N ILE A 123 -15.36 12.56 1.88
CA ILE A 123 -13.98 12.20 2.23
C ILE A 123 -13.18 11.83 0.98
N GLU A 124 -11.99 12.43 0.86
CA GLU A 124 -10.93 12.00 -0.03
C GLU A 124 -9.94 11.15 0.78
N CYS A 125 -9.64 9.94 0.32
CA CYS A 125 -8.61 9.10 0.91
C CYS A 125 -7.33 9.13 0.05
N ARG A 126 -6.19 9.26 0.73
CA ARG A 126 -4.85 9.17 0.13
C ARG A 126 -4.10 8.04 0.80
N TYR A 127 -3.49 7.20 -0.01
CA TYR A 127 -2.69 6.07 0.47
C TYR A 127 -1.63 5.69 -0.57
N ILE A 128 -0.59 5.01 -0.13
CA ILE A 128 0.45 4.47 -1.00
C ILE A 128 0.16 3.00 -1.23
N SER A 129 0.25 2.55 -2.49
CA SER A 129 0.16 1.14 -2.85
C SER A 129 1.39 0.72 -3.65
N TYR A 130 1.89 -0.47 -3.37
CA TYR A 130 2.98 -1.13 -4.11
C TYR A 130 2.45 -2.19 -5.07
N TYR A 131 1.16 -2.51 -5.02
CA TYR A 131 0.59 -3.65 -5.73
C TYR A 131 0.77 -3.57 -7.23
N ASP A 132 0.40 -2.44 -7.85
CA ASP A 132 0.50 -2.27 -9.31
C ASP A 132 1.95 -2.36 -9.81
N TYR A 133 2.90 -1.84 -9.04
CA TYR A 133 4.31 -1.90 -9.38
C TYR A 133 4.82 -3.35 -9.39
N ILE A 134 4.51 -4.11 -8.35
CA ILE A 134 4.87 -5.53 -8.25
C ILE A 134 4.22 -6.33 -9.38
N GLN A 135 2.91 -6.15 -9.61
CA GLN A 135 2.19 -6.88 -10.66
C GLN A 135 2.66 -6.54 -12.08
N SER A 136 3.22 -5.34 -12.28
CA SER A 136 3.83 -4.96 -13.57
C SER A 136 5.20 -5.61 -13.83
N GLY A 137 5.72 -6.41 -12.90
CA GLY A 137 7.09 -6.92 -12.92
C GLY A 137 8.11 -5.80 -12.71
N TYR A 138 7.81 -4.86 -11.81
CA TYR A 138 8.66 -3.73 -11.42
C TYR A 138 9.00 -2.77 -12.56
N LYS A 139 8.08 -2.57 -13.48
CA LYS A 139 8.27 -1.70 -14.66
C LYS A 139 7.66 -0.33 -14.53
N LYS A 140 6.65 -0.21 -13.68
CA LYS A 140 5.91 1.04 -13.48
C LYS A 140 6.52 1.81 -12.32
N GLU A 141 7.05 2.97 -12.62
CA GLU A 141 7.55 3.90 -11.61
C GLU A 141 6.56 5.05 -11.44
N ASP A 142 6.31 5.42 -10.19
CA ASP A 142 5.52 6.59 -9.84
C ASP A 142 6.15 7.23 -8.60
N LYS A 143 6.71 8.41 -8.79
CA LYS A 143 7.47 9.13 -7.75
C LYS A 143 6.74 10.40 -7.27
N ASP A 144 5.49 10.58 -7.66
CA ASP A 144 4.75 11.81 -7.39
C ASP A 144 4.29 11.99 -5.94
N VAL A 145 4.58 11.00 -5.08
CA VAL A 145 4.19 11.02 -3.67
C VAL A 145 4.69 12.25 -2.91
N GLY A 146 5.87 12.76 -3.28
CA GLY A 146 6.48 13.90 -2.61
C GLY A 146 5.75 15.23 -2.74
N GLN A 147 4.75 15.33 -3.59
CA GLN A 147 3.90 16.50 -3.71
C GLN A 147 2.95 16.70 -2.52
N TYR A 148 2.82 15.67 -1.66
CA TYR A 148 1.88 15.67 -0.55
C TYR A 148 2.64 15.64 0.77
N ILE A 149 2.64 16.75 1.49
CA ILE A 149 3.36 16.93 2.76
C ILE A 149 3.07 15.79 3.75
N ASP A 150 1.83 15.32 3.76
CA ASP A 150 1.35 14.27 4.66
C ASP A 150 1.97 12.89 4.39
N MET A 151 2.60 12.73 3.21
CA MET A 151 3.15 11.48 2.71
C MET A 151 4.64 11.61 2.34
N THR A 152 5.33 12.63 2.86
CA THR A 152 6.75 12.91 2.54
C THR A 152 7.69 11.78 2.89
N GLU A 153 7.34 10.93 3.85
CA GLU A 153 8.09 9.73 4.21
C GLU A 153 8.24 8.72 3.07
N TYR A 154 7.38 8.84 2.04
CA TYR A 154 7.40 7.97 0.87
C TYR A 154 7.97 8.63 -0.38
N TRP A 155 8.46 9.87 -0.26
CA TRP A 155 8.99 10.58 -1.41
C TRP A 155 10.28 9.94 -1.93
N GLY A 156 10.31 9.76 -3.25
CA GLY A 156 11.46 9.18 -3.93
C GLY A 156 11.57 7.66 -3.79
N ILE A 157 10.64 6.99 -3.09
CA ILE A 157 10.61 5.54 -3.04
C ILE A 157 10.17 5.03 -4.41
N GLU A 158 11.07 4.27 -5.06
CA GLU A 158 10.74 3.58 -6.31
C GLU A 158 9.50 2.71 -6.12
N GLY A 159 8.58 2.76 -7.06
CA GLY A 159 7.36 1.96 -7.06
C GLY A 159 6.29 2.36 -6.04
N ALA A 160 6.55 3.37 -5.21
CA ALA A 160 5.52 3.92 -4.35
C ALA A 160 4.57 4.79 -5.17
N LYS A 161 3.35 4.32 -5.33
CA LYS A 161 2.29 5.06 -6.01
C LYS A 161 1.28 5.59 -5.01
N MET A 162 1.18 6.91 -4.92
CA MET A 162 0.11 7.52 -4.17
C MET A 162 -1.19 7.46 -4.96
N LEU A 163 -2.20 6.91 -4.32
CA LEU A 163 -3.56 6.86 -4.82
C LEU A 163 -4.42 7.87 -4.05
N LYS A 164 -5.21 8.62 -4.81
CA LYS A 164 -6.11 9.64 -4.30
C LYS A 164 -7.46 9.45 -4.94
N ASP A 165 -8.49 9.19 -4.16
CA ASP A 165 -9.86 9.07 -4.67
C ASP A 165 -10.89 9.32 -3.56
N GLU A 166 -12.14 9.37 -3.92
CA GLU A 166 -13.25 9.37 -2.97
C GLU A 166 -13.25 8.07 -2.16
N LEU A 167 -13.51 8.18 -0.87
CA LEU A 167 -13.50 7.03 0.03
C LEU A 167 -14.50 5.95 -0.42
N THR A 168 -15.65 6.34 -0.91
CA THR A 168 -16.68 5.44 -1.48
C THR A 168 -16.15 4.61 -2.65
N LYS A 169 -15.29 5.17 -3.50
CA LYS A 169 -14.68 4.45 -4.62
C LYS A 169 -13.59 3.50 -4.17
N ILE A 170 -12.83 3.88 -3.15
CA ILE A 170 -11.77 3.04 -2.57
C ILE A 170 -12.36 1.81 -1.92
N ASN A 171 -13.45 1.96 -1.19
CA ASN A 171 -14.18 0.86 -0.57
C ASN A 171 -14.65 -0.23 -1.54
N ASN A 172 -14.71 0.07 -2.83
CA ASN A 172 -15.09 -0.90 -3.85
C ASN A 172 -13.88 -1.57 -4.56
N ARG A 173 -12.63 -1.27 -4.17
CA ARG A 173 -11.44 -1.70 -4.93
C ARG A 173 -10.65 -2.84 -4.34
N ASN A 174 -10.93 -3.30 -3.14
CA ASN A 174 -10.12 -4.32 -2.47
C ASN A 174 -8.61 -3.96 -2.52
N THR A 175 -8.23 -2.92 -1.79
CA THR A 175 -6.87 -2.35 -1.81
C THR A 175 -5.87 -3.28 -1.15
N LYS A 176 -4.78 -3.59 -1.87
CA LYS A 176 -3.72 -4.51 -1.43
C LYS A 176 -2.37 -3.81 -1.35
N LEU A 177 -1.48 -4.36 -0.53
CA LEU A 177 -0.09 -3.92 -0.37
C LEU A 177 0.01 -2.41 -0.19
N ILE A 178 -0.79 -1.86 0.71
CA ILE A 178 -0.73 -0.45 1.06
C ILE A 178 0.29 -0.22 2.16
N ALA A 179 0.94 0.93 2.14
CA ALA A 179 1.78 1.38 3.22
C ALA A 179 0.98 1.51 4.53
N PRO A 180 1.62 1.35 5.71
CA PRO A 180 0.92 1.40 7.00
C PRO A 180 0.32 2.76 7.38
N THR A 181 0.19 3.66 6.44
CA THR A 181 -0.34 5.00 6.66
C THR A 181 -1.32 5.37 5.56
N LEU A 182 -2.44 5.94 5.93
CA LEU A 182 -3.38 6.59 5.01
C LEU A 182 -3.89 7.91 5.60
N VAL A 183 -4.35 8.79 4.73
CA VAL A 183 -4.86 10.11 5.11
C VAL A 183 -6.27 10.26 4.57
N LEU A 184 -7.19 10.62 5.45
CA LEU A 184 -8.56 10.99 5.10
C LEU A 184 -8.70 12.51 5.18
N LYS A 185 -9.01 13.16 4.07
CA LYS A 185 -9.21 14.61 3.99
C LYS A 185 -10.67 14.94 3.72
N PHE A 186 -11.20 15.92 4.44
CA PHE A 186 -12.51 16.44 4.15
C PHE A 186 -12.48 17.30 2.88
N LYS A 187 -13.42 17.07 1.97
CA LYS A 187 -13.62 17.90 0.78
C LYS A 187 -14.29 19.24 1.13
N LYS A 188 -15.03 19.25 2.23
CA LYS A 188 -15.73 20.42 2.78
C LYS A 188 -15.47 20.47 4.28
N GLU A 189 -15.27 21.64 4.86
CA GLU A 189 -15.23 21.79 6.31
C GLU A 189 -16.65 21.68 6.91
N PRO A 190 -16.77 21.11 8.11
CA PRO A 190 -18.06 21.10 8.82
C PRO A 190 -18.55 22.53 9.10
N GLU A 191 -19.82 22.77 8.96
CA GLU A 191 -20.44 24.08 9.25
C GLU A 191 -20.33 24.40 10.74
N ASN A 192 -20.48 23.40 11.59
CA ASN A 192 -20.23 23.51 13.01
C ASN A 192 -18.83 22.96 13.31
N LYS A 193 -17.94 23.77 13.87
CA LYS A 193 -16.60 23.33 14.32
C LYS A 193 -16.70 22.50 15.61
N GLY A 194 -17.54 21.48 15.59
CA GLY A 194 -17.70 20.52 16.67
C GLY A 194 -16.44 19.68 16.89
N LYS A 195 -16.32 19.11 18.07
CA LYS A 195 -15.20 18.22 18.41
C LYS A 195 -15.39 16.91 17.69
N PHE A 196 -14.41 16.50 16.88
CA PHE A 196 -14.28 15.11 16.43
C PHE A 196 -13.72 14.31 17.61
N GLN A 197 -14.42 13.28 18.01
CA GLN A 197 -13.92 12.26 18.95
C GLN A 197 -13.45 11.03 18.20
#